data_19f80b91883cd86d238c54e0c30f0424
#
_entry.id   19f80b91883cd86d238c54e0c30f0424
#
_cell.length_a   1.000
_cell.length_b   1.000
_cell.length_c   1.000
_cell.angle_alpha   90.00
_cell.angle_beta   90.00
_cell.angle_gamma   90.00
#
_symmetry.space_group_name_H-M   'P 1'
#
loop_
_entity.id
_entity.type
_entity.pdbx_description
1 polymer ?
#
loop_
_entity_poly.entity_id
_entity_poly.type
_entity_poly.pdbx_seq_one_letter_code
_entity_poly.pdbx_strand_id
1 'polypeptide(L)'
;MVPRRPRDDRRRASSTYDALLNATVEQLNEAGESEIRLENILAAADCSPSSLYHHFGNLRGLLDEAQIVRFSQTLSERTAVFNEAIQEIRSRDALIEFCAEQIEILVTGENGPLARSRRVDALGSTYMRPDFAKRIGEVQAESCAQLAAALRVPQLRGLIDESVDLYAVSHWVQGLFFSRCLVELVNDEKVEGKWNDLTKQAILAILFGPDVGFSPR
;
A
#
# COMPACT_ATOMS: atom_id res chain seq x y z
N MET A 1 -29.00 -7.07 -39.90
CA MET A 1 -28.46 -6.32 -38.73
C MET A 1 -28.56 -7.26 -37.53
N VAL A 2 -27.46 -7.91 -37.16
CA VAL A 2 -27.44 -8.90 -36.08
C VAL A 2 -27.34 -8.14 -34.73
N PRO A 3 -28.24 -8.41 -33.76
CA PRO A 3 -28.17 -7.73 -32.47
C PRO A 3 -26.90 -8.16 -31.75
N ARG A 4 -26.07 -7.18 -31.32
CA ARG A 4 -24.87 -7.40 -30.48
C ARG A 4 -25.27 -8.07 -29.15
N ARG A 5 -24.55 -9.12 -28.77
CA ARG A 5 -24.83 -9.86 -27.54
C ARG A 5 -24.40 -9.03 -26.31
N PRO A 6 -25.21 -8.97 -25.22
CA PRO A 6 -24.91 -8.19 -24.01
C PRO A 6 -23.57 -8.52 -23.31
N ARG A 7 -23.00 -9.70 -23.58
CA ARG A 7 -21.69 -10.14 -23.07
C ARG A 7 -20.50 -9.41 -23.73
N ASP A 8 -20.63 -9.05 -25.02
CA ASP A 8 -19.55 -8.34 -25.74
C ASP A 8 -19.45 -6.88 -25.29
N ASP A 9 -20.57 -6.25 -24.96
CA ASP A 9 -20.59 -4.86 -24.49
C ASP A 9 -20.00 -4.73 -23.08
N ARG A 10 -20.25 -5.70 -22.19
CA ARG A 10 -19.63 -5.72 -20.85
C ARG A 10 -18.12 -5.96 -20.89
N ARG A 11 -17.65 -6.86 -21.76
CA ARG A 11 -16.20 -7.10 -21.95
C ARG A 11 -15.48 -5.89 -22.53
N ARG A 12 -16.10 -5.21 -23.50
CA ARG A 12 -15.55 -3.97 -24.07
C ARG A 12 -15.54 -2.83 -23.06
N ALA A 13 -16.60 -2.66 -22.28
CA ALA A 13 -16.67 -1.65 -21.24
C ALA A 13 -15.60 -1.88 -20.16
N SER A 14 -15.40 -3.12 -19.68
CA SER A 14 -14.33 -3.47 -18.77
C SER A 14 -12.94 -3.20 -19.38
N SER A 15 -12.72 -3.60 -20.64
CA SER A 15 -11.45 -3.35 -21.36
C SER A 15 -11.13 -1.87 -21.52
N THR A 16 -12.13 -1.01 -21.76
CA THR A 16 -11.94 0.44 -21.90
C THR A 16 -11.69 1.10 -20.54
N TYR A 17 -12.39 0.68 -19.50
CA TYR A 17 -12.16 1.11 -18.12
C TYR A 17 -10.72 0.81 -17.70
N ASP A 18 -10.28 -0.44 -17.88
CA ASP A 18 -8.94 -0.90 -17.50
C ASP A 18 -7.85 -0.18 -18.32
N ALA A 19 -8.06 0.05 -19.62
CA ALA A 19 -7.11 0.76 -20.47
C ALA A 19 -6.91 2.22 -20.01
N LEU A 20 -7.99 2.95 -19.74
CA LEU A 20 -7.92 4.32 -19.21
C LEU A 20 -7.24 4.38 -17.83
N LEU A 21 -7.61 3.45 -16.94
CA LEU A 21 -7.05 3.37 -15.60
C LEU A 21 -5.54 3.08 -15.64
N ASN A 22 -5.12 2.06 -16.40
CA ASN A 22 -3.71 1.68 -16.52
C ASN A 22 -2.86 2.79 -17.14
N ALA A 23 -3.33 3.40 -18.24
CA ALA A 23 -2.64 4.52 -18.86
C ALA A 23 -2.46 5.71 -17.88
N THR A 24 -3.46 5.95 -17.02
CA THR A 24 -3.38 7.01 -16.00
C THR A 24 -2.41 6.64 -14.88
N VAL A 25 -2.42 5.40 -14.42
CA VAL A 25 -1.46 4.90 -13.41
C VAL A 25 -0.03 5.01 -13.92
N GLU A 26 0.23 4.64 -15.17
CA GLU A 26 1.55 4.75 -15.79
C GLU A 26 2.01 6.22 -15.83
N GLN A 27 1.17 7.14 -16.30
CA GLN A 27 1.54 8.56 -16.32
C GLN A 27 1.77 9.12 -14.91
N LEU A 28 0.96 8.76 -13.92
CA LEU A 28 1.15 9.16 -12.53
C LEU A 28 2.41 8.56 -11.89
N ASN A 29 2.97 7.50 -12.45
CA ASN A 29 4.25 6.94 -12.01
C ASN A 29 5.45 7.73 -12.54
N GLU A 30 5.28 8.48 -13.61
CA GLU A 30 6.32 9.25 -14.30
C GLU A 30 6.26 10.75 -13.96
N ALA A 31 5.07 11.27 -13.65
CA ALA A 31 4.83 12.70 -13.44
C ALA A 31 3.86 12.94 -12.27
N GLY A 32 3.93 14.14 -11.69
CA GLY A 32 2.97 14.58 -10.66
C GLY A 32 1.56 14.79 -11.23
N GLU A 33 0.53 14.70 -10.38
CA GLU A 33 -0.89 14.83 -10.79
C GLU A 33 -1.16 16.13 -11.58
N SER A 34 -0.47 17.23 -11.25
CA SER A 34 -0.61 18.52 -11.93
C SER A 34 -0.10 18.53 -13.38
N GLU A 35 0.75 17.60 -13.74
CA GLU A 35 1.35 17.47 -15.06
C GLU A 35 0.55 16.56 -15.99
N ILE A 36 -0.38 15.80 -15.46
CA ILE A 36 -1.23 14.89 -16.22
C ILE A 36 -2.12 15.67 -17.19
N ARG A 37 -2.14 15.20 -18.43
CA ARG A 37 -2.98 15.76 -19.50
C ARG A 37 -3.93 14.70 -20.05
N LEU A 38 -5.20 15.09 -20.19
CA LEU A 38 -6.25 14.21 -20.70
C LEU A 38 -5.90 13.61 -22.07
N GLU A 39 -5.35 14.44 -22.95
CA GLU A 39 -5.00 14.03 -24.31
C GLU A 39 -3.98 12.90 -24.32
N ASN A 40 -3.00 12.93 -23.41
CA ASN A 40 -1.98 11.89 -23.30
C ASN A 40 -2.57 10.57 -22.81
N ILE A 41 -3.49 10.63 -21.83
CA ILE A 41 -4.20 9.43 -21.33
C ILE A 41 -5.03 8.80 -22.46
N LEU A 42 -5.82 9.62 -23.16
CA LEU A 42 -6.70 9.13 -24.24
C LEU A 42 -5.91 8.51 -25.39
N ALA A 43 -4.76 9.12 -25.75
CA ALA A 43 -3.87 8.60 -26.78
C ALA A 43 -3.25 7.27 -26.35
N ALA A 44 -2.74 7.17 -25.11
CA ALA A 44 -2.14 5.95 -24.58
C ALA A 44 -3.14 4.80 -24.44
N ALA A 45 -4.39 5.11 -24.05
CA ALA A 45 -5.45 4.13 -23.87
C ALA A 45 -6.18 3.76 -25.18
N ASP A 46 -5.91 4.45 -26.29
CA ASP A 46 -6.69 4.36 -27.55
C ASP A 46 -8.21 4.52 -27.31
N CYS A 47 -8.57 5.51 -26.51
CA CYS A 47 -9.94 5.75 -26.06
C CYS A 47 -10.44 7.15 -26.44
N SER A 48 -11.77 7.28 -26.55
CA SER A 48 -12.40 8.56 -26.80
C SER A 48 -12.70 9.32 -25.50
N PRO A 49 -12.81 10.67 -25.54
CA PRO A 49 -13.27 11.45 -24.39
C PRO A 49 -14.60 10.98 -23.81
N SER A 50 -15.54 10.56 -24.68
CA SER A 50 -16.85 10.07 -24.25
C SER A 50 -16.76 8.79 -23.39
N SER A 51 -15.76 7.94 -23.65
CA SER A 51 -15.50 6.74 -22.84
C SER A 51 -15.06 7.11 -21.43
N LEU A 52 -14.18 8.10 -21.29
CA LEU A 52 -13.76 8.60 -19.98
C LEU A 52 -14.96 9.14 -19.18
N TYR A 53 -15.75 10.02 -19.79
CA TYR A 53 -16.93 10.58 -19.11
C TYR A 53 -17.94 9.52 -18.71
N HIS A 54 -18.10 8.48 -19.54
CA HIS A 54 -19.00 7.36 -19.25
C HIS A 54 -18.56 6.54 -18.03
N HIS A 55 -17.24 6.26 -17.89
CA HIS A 55 -16.72 5.39 -16.85
C HIS A 55 -16.36 6.13 -15.55
N PHE A 56 -15.83 7.34 -15.65
CA PHE A 56 -15.24 8.06 -14.53
C PHE A 56 -15.89 9.42 -14.24
N GLY A 57 -16.86 9.82 -15.06
CA GLY A 57 -17.55 11.11 -14.91
C GLY A 57 -16.72 12.31 -15.36
N ASN A 58 -15.45 12.36 -15.04
CA ASN A 58 -14.50 13.41 -15.45
C ASN A 58 -13.06 12.96 -15.22
N LEU A 59 -12.08 13.80 -15.63
CA LEU A 59 -10.66 13.50 -15.43
C LEU A 59 -10.30 13.33 -13.94
N ARG A 60 -10.92 14.11 -13.05
CA ARG A 60 -10.68 13.99 -11.61
C ARG A 60 -11.10 12.62 -11.07
N GLY A 61 -12.27 12.10 -11.47
CA GLY A 61 -12.72 10.77 -11.09
C GLY A 61 -11.76 9.68 -11.56
N LEU A 62 -11.20 9.81 -12.77
CA LEU A 62 -10.18 8.89 -13.26
C LEU A 62 -8.87 9.01 -12.45
N LEU A 63 -8.41 10.21 -12.12
CA LEU A 63 -7.23 10.43 -11.28
C LEU A 63 -7.43 9.85 -9.88
N ASP A 64 -8.60 10.03 -9.27
CA ASP A 64 -8.92 9.47 -7.95
C ASP A 64 -8.85 7.93 -7.98
N GLU A 65 -9.42 7.27 -9.01
CA GLU A 65 -9.31 5.81 -9.19
C GLU A 65 -7.85 5.36 -9.36
N ALA A 66 -7.09 6.03 -10.21
CA ALA A 66 -5.69 5.70 -10.45
C ALA A 66 -4.83 5.86 -9.19
N GLN A 67 -5.06 6.90 -8.39
CA GLN A 67 -4.38 7.09 -7.11
C GLN A 67 -4.74 6.00 -6.08
N ILE A 68 -6.00 5.53 -6.05
CA ILE A 68 -6.40 4.41 -5.19
C ILE A 68 -5.67 3.13 -5.60
N VAL A 69 -5.57 2.85 -6.90
CA VAL A 69 -4.81 1.70 -7.42
C VAL A 69 -3.35 1.79 -6.98
N ARG A 70 -2.69 2.92 -7.19
CA ARG A 70 -1.29 3.15 -6.77
C ARG A 70 -1.09 2.98 -5.26
N PHE A 71 -2.05 3.47 -4.48
CA PHE A 71 -2.01 3.35 -3.02
C PHE A 71 -2.15 1.90 -2.55
N SER A 72 -3.01 1.11 -3.21
CA SER A 72 -3.30 -0.27 -2.83
C SER A 72 -2.28 -1.29 -3.35
N GLN A 73 -1.75 -1.11 -4.56
CA GLN A 73 -0.82 -2.06 -5.19
C GLN A 73 0.39 -2.40 -4.32
N THR A 74 0.96 -1.40 -3.67
CA THR A 74 2.12 -1.55 -2.78
C THR A 74 1.84 -2.44 -1.57
N LEU A 75 0.57 -2.58 -1.18
CA LEU A 75 0.14 -3.35 -0.01
C LEU A 75 -0.21 -4.79 -0.36
N SER A 76 -0.89 -5.00 -1.48
CA SER A 76 -1.51 -6.29 -1.81
C SER A 76 -0.51 -7.39 -2.16
N GLU A 77 0.54 -7.09 -2.93
CA GLU A 77 1.52 -8.09 -3.36
C GLU A 77 2.32 -8.68 -2.19
N ARG A 78 2.71 -7.84 -1.23
CA ARG A 78 3.45 -8.25 -0.03
C ARG A 78 2.59 -8.97 0.98
N THR A 79 1.32 -8.54 1.12
CA THR A 79 0.40 -9.11 2.10
C THR A 79 0.09 -10.57 1.83
N ALA A 80 -0.05 -10.99 0.59
CA ALA A 80 -0.33 -12.38 0.23
C ALA A 80 0.83 -13.30 0.66
N VAL A 81 2.07 -12.98 0.27
CA VAL A 81 3.27 -13.75 0.63
C VAL A 81 3.47 -13.80 2.15
N PHE A 82 3.30 -12.66 2.83
CA PHE A 82 3.38 -12.56 4.28
C PHE A 82 2.34 -13.47 4.96
N ASN A 83 1.08 -13.42 4.48
CA ASN A 83 -0.01 -14.19 5.05
C ASN A 83 0.20 -15.70 4.90
N GLU A 84 0.72 -16.17 3.78
CA GLU A 84 1.02 -17.59 3.59
C GLU A 84 2.16 -18.04 4.51
N ALA A 85 3.27 -17.30 4.54
CA ALA A 85 4.44 -17.66 5.33
C ALA A 85 4.15 -17.71 6.84
N ILE A 86 3.45 -16.71 7.38
CA ILE A 86 3.17 -16.62 8.82
C ILE A 86 2.26 -17.74 9.32
N GLN A 87 1.41 -18.33 8.45
CA GLN A 87 0.53 -19.44 8.81
C GLN A 87 1.31 -20.70 9.18
N GLU A 88 2.50 -20.91 8.63
CA GLU A 88 3.30 -22.11 8.84
C GLU A 88 4.23 -22.02 10.07
N ILE A 89 4.40 -20.83 10.66
CA ILE A 89 5.31 -20.62 11.80
C ILE A 89 4.68 -21.22 13.09
N ARG A 90 5.49 -22.01 13.79
CA ARG A 90 5.06 -22.76 14.99
C ARG A 90 5.87 -22.43 16.26
N SER A 91 6.98 -21.71 16.16
CA SER A 91 7.79 -21.31 17.32
C SER A 91 7.92 -19.80 17.40
N ARG A 92 8.11 -19.32 18.63
CA ARG A 92 8.28 -17.88 18.90
C ARG A 92 9.55 -17.34 18.26
N ASP A 93 10.65 -18.08 18.34
CA ASP A 93 11.94 -17.65 17.79
C ASP A 93 11.87 -17.53 16.26
N ALA A 94 11.26 -18.51 15.58
CA ALA A 94 11.04 -18.44 14.13
C ALA A 94 10.12 -17.27 13.73
N LEU A 95 9.14 -16.94 14.57
CA LEU A 95 8.27 -15.77 14.32
C LEU A 95 9.01 -14.45 14.49
N ILE A 96 9.88 -14.35 15.50
CA ILE A 96 10.74 -13.18 15.73
C ILE A 96 11.68 -12.98 14.54
N GLU A 97 12.35 -14.03 14.08
CA GLU A 97 13.23 -13.98 12.91
C GLU A 97 12.47 -13.54 11.66
N PHE A 98 11.33 -14.16 11.40
CA PHE A 98 10.47 -13.81 10.26
C PHE A 98 10.02 -12.34 10.32
N CYS A 99 9.51 -11.88 11.47
CA CYS A 99 9.11 -10.47 11.61
C CYS A 99 10.30 -9.52 11.43
N ALA A 100 11.47 -9.86 11.96
CA ALA A 100 12.68 -9.06 11.81
C ALA A 100 13.09 -8.93 10.33
N GLU A 101 13.01 -10.00 9.56
CA GLU A 101 13.28 -10.02 8.13
C GLU A 101 12.24 -9.18 7.35
N GLN A 102 10.95 -9.36 7.65
CA GLN A 102 9.89 -8.59 6.99
C GLN A 102 10.00 -7.08 7.26
N ILE A 103 10.40 -6.69 8.48
CA ILE A 103 10.66 -5.29 8.81
C ILE A 103 11.87 -4.76 8.03
N GLU A 104 12.95 -5.54 7.94
CA GLU A 104 14.12 -5.17 7.14
C GLU A 104 13.76 -4.93 5.69
N ILE A 105 13.03 -5.86 5.06
CA ILE A 105 12.53 -5.69 3.69
C ILE A 105 11.62 -4.45 3.56
N LEU A 106 10.82 -4.14 4.59
CA LEU A 106 9.94 -2.97 4.59
C LEU A 106 10.72 -1.65 4.56
N VAL A 107 11.83 -1.57 5.29
CA VAL A 107 12.59 -0.32 5.45
C VAL A 107 13.72 -0.16 4.43
N THR A 108 14.35 -1.25 3.96
CA THR A 108 15.50 -1.23 3.06
C THR A 108 15.23 -1.75 1.64
N GLY A 109 14.05 -2.35 1.38
CA GLY A 109 13.74 -2.96 0.08
C GLY A 109 13.90 -1.98 -1.09
N GLU A 110 14.46 -2.42 -2.21
CA GLU A 110 14.83 -1.60 -3.38
C GLU A 110 13.67 -0.73 -3.91
N ASN A 111 12.47 -1.27 -3.93
CA ASN A 111 11.27 -0.52 -4.36
C ASN A 111 10.62 0.30 -3.23
N GLY A 112 11.19 0.27 -2.03
CA GLY A 112 10.63 0.92 -0.86
C GLY A 112 10.44 2.44 -1.02
N PRO A 113 11.47 3.21 -1.45
CA PRO A 113 11.34 4.66 -1.64
C PRO A 113 10.26 5.04 -2.64
N LEU A 114 10.19 4.37 -3.79
CA LEU A 114 9.19 4.63 -4.81
C LEU A 114 7.77 4.30 -4.31
N ALA A 115 7.62 3.17 -3.62
CA ALA A 115 6.36 2.77 -3.03
C ALA A 115 5.85 3.76 -1.97
N ARG A 116 6.75 4.26 -1.12
CA ARG A 116 6.44 5.29 -0.12
C ARG A 116 6.05 6.61 -0.79
N SER A 117 6.83 7.05 -1.77
CA SER A 117 6.56 8.28 -2.53
C SER A 117 5.18 8.26 -3.19
N ARG A 118 4.80 7.16 -3.84
CA ARG A 118 3.47 6.98 -4.44
C ARG A 118 2.34 7.08 -3.42
N ARG A 119 2.52 6.50 -2.24
CA ARG A 119 1.51 6.58 -1.17
C ARG A 119 1.42 7.97 -0.57
N VAL A 120 2.54 8.67 -0.39
CA VAL A 120 2.57 10.07 0.08
C VAL A 120 1.89 10.99 -0.93
N ASP A 121 2.12 10.80 -2.23
CA ASP A 121 1.47 11.53 -3.31
C ASP A 121 -0.06 11.34 -3.29
N ALA A 122 -0.53 10.09 -3.17
CA ALA A 122 -1.95 9.79 -3.04
C ALA A 122 -2.57 10.44 -1.79
N LEU A 123 -1.89 10.43 -0.64
CA LEU A 123 -2.34 11.11 0.57
C LEU A 123 -2.38 12.63 0.41
N GLY A 124 -1.35 13.22 -0.20
CA GLY A 124 -1.33 14.65 -0.51
C GLY A 124 -2.49 15.06 -1.40
N SER A 125 -2.85 14.20 -2.34
CA SER A 125 -3.98 14.40 -3.26
C SER A 125 -5.35 14.35 -2.56
N THR A 126 -5.45 13.89 -1.31
CA THR A 126 -6.73 13.89 -0.55
C THR A 126 -7.14 15.29 -0.07
N TYR A 127 -6.22 16.24 -0.05
CA TYR A 127 -6.50 17.59 0.43
C TYR A 127 -7.65 18.22 -0.36
N MET A 128 -8.65 18.76 0.36
CA MET A 128 -9.88 19.33 -0.22
C MET A 128 -10.74 18.35 -1.05
N ARG A 129 -10.55 17.03 -0.88
CA ARG A 129 -11.30 15.97 -1.58
C ARG A 129 -11.89 14.97 -0.56
N PRO A 130 -12.95 15.30 0.16
CA PRO A 130 -13.46 14.49 1.28
C PRO A 130 -13.91 13.07 0.85
N ASP A 131 -14.53 12.92 -0.32
CA ASP A 131 -14.96 11.61 -0.83
C ASP A 131 -13.76 10.73 -1.21
N PHE A 132 -12.74 11.32 -1.82
CA PHE A 132 -11.50 10.62 -2.13
C PHE A 132 -10.73 10.27 -0.84
N ALA A 133 -10.63 11.19 0.12
CA ALA A 133 -10.01 10.94 1.43
C ALA A 133 -10.69 9.76 2.16
N LYS A 134 -12.03 9.70 2.12
CA LYS A 134 -12.80 8.58 2.68
C LYS A 134 -12.41 7.26 2.03
N ARG A 135 -12.33 7.19 0.71
CA ARG A 135 -11.96 5.98 -0.04
C ARG A 135 -10.53 5.52 0.25
N ILE A 136 -9.56 6.44 0.31
CA ILE A 136 -8.19 6.13 0.74
C ILE A 136 -8.19 5.58 2.17
N GLY A 137 -8.99 6.16 3.07
CA GLY A 137 -9.15 5.69 4.45
C GLY A 137 -9.72 4.27 4.52
N GLU A 138 -10.69 3.93 3.68
CA GLU A 138 -11.27 2.59 3.57
C GLU A 138 -10.21 1.55 3.12
N VAL A 139 -9.41 1.87 2.09
CA VAL A 139 -8.31 1.02 1.63
C VAL A 139 -7.25 0.84 2.71
N GLN A 140 -6.91 1.91 3.44
CA GLN A 140 -5.96 1.85 4.55
C GLN A 140 -6.48 0.96 5.70
N ALA A 141 -7.75 1.12 6.08
CA ALA A 141 -8.38 0.33 7.14
C ALA A 141 -8.42 -1.16 6.78
N GLU A 142 -8.78 -1.49 5.54
CA GLU A 142 -8.79 -2.87 5.03
C GLU A 142 -7.39 -3.49 5.09
N SER A 143 -6.35 -2.77 4.64
CA SER A 143 -4.97 -3.24 4.70
C SER A 143 -4.51 -3.50 6.14
N CYS A 144 -4.86 -2.62 7.09
CA CYS A 144 -4.55 -2.82 8.50
C CYS A 144 -5.30 -4.03 9.09
N ALA A 145 -6.56 -4.23 8.69
CA ALA A 145 -7.35 -5.38 9.12
C ALA A 145 -6.75 -6.70 8.61
N GLN A 146 -6.26 -6.73 7.37
CA GLN A 146 -5.60 -7.91 6.79
C GLN A 146 -4.30 -8.25 7.53
N LEU A 147 -3.46 -7.27 7.83
CA LEU A 147 -2.23 -7.48 8.62
C LEU A 147 -2.55 -7.95 10.04
N ALA A 148 -3.52 -7.34 10.70
CA ALA A 148 -3.97 -7.76 12.03
C ALA A 148 -4.52 -9.20 12.02
N ALA A 149 -5.29 -9.58 11.00
CA ALA A 149 -5.80 -10.94 10.84
C ALA A 149 -4.68 -11.97 10.65
N ALA A 150 -3.64 -11.63 9.89
CA ALA A 150 -2.48 -12.49 9.71
C ALA A 150 -1.72 -12.71 11.04
N LEU A 151 -1.48 -11.64 11.79
CA LEU A 151 -0.83 -11.70 13.12
C LEU A 151 -1.70 -12.39 14.19
N ARG A 152 -3.01 -12.41 13.99
CA ARG A 152 -3.93 -13.07 14.92
C ARG A 152 -3.68 -14.59 15.04
N VAL A 153 -3.23 -15.23 13.96
CA VAL A 153 -2.96 -16.67 13.95
C VAL A 153 -1.83 -17.04 14.93
N PRO A 154 -0.63 -16.46 14.87
CA PRO A 154 0.40 -16.69 15.88
C PRO A 154 0.00 -16.18 17.27
N GLN A 155 -0.80 -15.14 17.41
CA GLN A 155 -1.32 -14.70 18.71
C GLN A 155 -2.22 -15.78 19.34
N LEU A 156 -3.12 -16.37 18.58
CA LEU A 156 -3.97 -17.51 19.07
C LEU A 156 -3.15 -18.76 19.44
N ARG A 157 -1.92 -18.88 18.92
CA ARG A 157 -0.97 -19.94 19.30
C ARG A 157 -0.13 -19.57 20.52
N GLY A 158 -0.31 -18.40 21.13
CA GLY A 158 0.47 -17.92 22.25
C GLY A 158 1.89 -17.45 21.88
N LEU A 159 2.17 -17.21 20.59
CA LEU A 159 3.48 -16.73 20.12
C LEU A 159 3.62 -15.20 20.21
N ILE A 160 2.51 -14.48 20.25
CA ILE A 160 2.38 -13.05 20.53
C ILE A 160 1.47 -12.92 21.76
N ASP A 161 1.78 -11.98 22.65
CA ASP A 161 0.98 -11.72 23.83
C ASP A 161 -0.47 -11.34 23.46
N GLU A 162 -1.45 -11.89 24.17
CA GLU A 162 -2.87 -11.67 23.89
C GLU A 162 -3.33 -10.22 24.16
N SER A 163 -2.60 -9.48 25.00
CA SER A 163 -2.87 -8.08 25.31
C SER A 163 -2.48 -7.11 24.18
N VAL A 164 -1.72 -7.57 23.18
CA VAL A 164 -1.31 -6.75 22.04
C VAL A 164 -2.52 -6.49 21.14
N ASP A 165 -2.91 -5.22 20.99
CA ASP A 165 -3.90 -4.80 20.00
C ASP A 165 -3.28 -4.81 18.60
N LEU A 166 -3.49 -5.90 17.89
CA LEU A 166 -2.90 -6.12 16.56
C LEU A 166 -3.41 -5.11 15.51
N TYR A 167 -4.63 -4.60 15.66
CA TYR A 167 -5.16 -3.60 14.71
C TYR A 167 -4.49 -2.24 14.94
N ALA A 168 -4.35 -1.81 16.18
CA ALA A 168 -3.62 -0.59 16.52
C ALA A 168 -2.14 -0.67 16.09
N VAL A 169 -1.48 -1.81 16.35
CA VAL A 169 -0.11 -2.06 15.89
C VAL A 169 0.00 -1.99 14.37
N SER A 170 -0.96 -2.57 13.63
CA SER A 170 -0.97 -2.53 12.17
C SER A 170 -1.05 -1.10 11.64
N HIS A 171 -1.89 -0.25 12.23
CA HIS A 171 -1.97 1.18 11.88
C HIS A 171 -0.66 1.92 12.18
N TRP A 172 -0.08 1.66 13.34
CA TRP A 172 1.18 2.30 13.74
C TRP A 172 2.34 1.90 12.82
N VAL A 173 2.50 0.60 12.52
CA VAL A 173 3.53 0.10 11.59
C VAL A 173 3.38 0.72 10.20
N GLN A 174 2.16 0.82 9.69
CA GLN A 174 1.94 1.50 8.41
C GLN A 174 2.22 3.00 8.48
N GLY A 175 2.01 3.65 9.62
CA GLY A 175 2.43 5.03 9.87
C GLY A 175 3.95 5.22 9.81
N LEU A 176 4.71 4.27 10.34
CA LEU A 176 6.18 4.26 10.24
C LEU A 176 6.66 4.21 8.79
N PHE A 177 5.95 3.49 7.92
CA PHE A 177 6.25 3.46 6.50
C PHE A 177 6.19 4.86 5.85
N PHE A 178 5.24 5.69 6.24
CA PHE A 178 5.17 7.08 5.79
C PHE A 178 6.26 7.96 6.41
N SER A 179 6.52 7.80 7.71
CA SER A 179 7.53 8.60 8.39
C SER A 179 8.95 8.34 7.86
N ARG A 180 9.20 7.16 7.25
CA ARG A 180 10.47 6.84 6.60
C ARG A 180 10.81 7.79 5.45
N CYS A 181 9.80 8.35 4.75
CA CYS A 181 10.01 9.36 3.71
C CYS A 181 10.73 10.61 4.26
N LEU A 182 10.41 11.02 5.49
CA LEU A 182 11.07 12.18 6.12
C LEU A 182 12.55 11.91 6.39
N VAL A 183 12.89 10.68 6.71
CA VAL A 183 14.28 10.28 6.97
C VAL A 183 15.08 10.23 5.67
N GLU A 184 14.47 9.74 4.58
CA GLU A 184 15.06 9.73 3.24
C GLU A 184 15.38 11.13 2.72
N LEU A 185 14.55 12.12 3.04
CA LEU A 185 14.79 13.52 2.66
C LEU A 185 16.02 14.13 3.33
N VAL A 186 16.48 13.58 4.46
CA VAL A 186 17.71 14.00 5.12
C VAL A 186 18.95 13.59 4.33
N ASN A 187 18.86 12.51 3.55
CA ASN A 187 19.93 11.97 2.69
C ASN A 187 21.23 11.71 3.48
N ASP A 188 21.10 11.06 4.64
CA ASP A 188 22.21 10.66 5.52
C ASP A 188 22.05 9.18 5.90
N GLU A 189 22.89 8.32 5.34
CA GLU A 189 22.86 6.87 5.56
C GLU A 189 22.97 6.48 7.05
N LYS A 190 23.68 7.26 7.86
CA LYS A 190 23.81 6.99 9.31
C LYS A 190 22.50 7.27 10.03
N VAL A 191 21.79 8.33 9.65
CA VAL A 191 20.47 8.66 10.19
C VAL A 191 19.49 7.58 9.78
N GLU A 192 19.50 7.18 8.51
CA GLU A 192 18.66 6.11 7.97
C GLU A 192 18.89 4.78 8.69
N GLY A 193 20.14 4.35 8.83
CA GLY A 193 20.48 3.11 9.53
C GLY A 193 19.99 3.10 10.97
N LYS A 194 20.23 4.18 11.73
CA LYS A 194 19.75 4.30 13.12
C LYS A 194 18.23 4.28 13.23
N TRP A 195 17.55 4.93 12.29
CA TRP A 195 16.09 4.92 12.25
C TRP A 195 15.54 3.53 11.95
N ASN A 196 16.15 2.80 10.99
CA ASN A 196 15.79 1.44 10.65
C ASN A 196 15.96 0.50 11.85
N ASP A 197 17.11 0.57 12.54
CA ASP A 197 17.40 -0.22 13.75
C ASP A 197 16.37 0.06 14.86
N LEU A 198 16.09 1.34 15.14
CA LEU A 198 15.09 1.73 16.14
C LEU A 198 13.68 1.25 15.77
N THR A 199 13.30 1.36 14.52
CA THR A 199 12.00 0.90 14.03
C THR A 199 11.84 -0.61 14.22
N LYS A 200 12.86 -1.39 13.84
CA LYS A 200 12.90 -2.83 14.01
C LYS A 200 12.78 -3.22 15.50
N GLN A 201 13.60 -2.61 16.35
CA GLN A 201 13.57 -2.84 17.78
C GLN A 201 12.21 -2.52 18.40
N ALA A 202 11.61 -1.38 18.03
CA ALA A 202 10.32 -0.96 18.57
C ALA A 202 9.18 -1.92 18.17
N ILE A 203 9.12 -2.35 16.91
CA ILE A 203 8.10 -3.28 16.45
C ILE A 203 8.25 -4.64 17.15
N LEU A 204 9.46 -5.17 17.23
CA LEU A 204 9.72 -6.45 17.90
C LEU A 204 9.41 -6.37 19.40
N ALA A 205 9.76 -5.27 20.06
CA ALA A 205 9.45 -5.07 21.47
C ALA A 205 7.95 -5.01 21.75
N ILE A 206 7.16 -4.39 20.87
CA ILE A 206 5.70 -4.32 20.99
C ILE A 206 5.08 -5.72 20.81
N LEU A 207 5.54 -6.49 19.83
CA LEU A 207 4.96 -7.80 19.53
C LEU A 207 5.42 -8.90 20.51
N PHE A 208 6.65 -8.82 21.00
CA PHE A 208 7.30 -9.91 21.72
C PHE A 208 7.86 -9.54 23.09
N GLY A 209 7.73 -8.30 23.50
CA GLY A 209 8.27 -7.81 24.77
C GLY A 209 9.63 -7.11 24.62
N PRO A 210 9.99 -6.27 25.61
CA PRO A 210 11.17 -5.39 25.53
C PRO A 210 12.50 -6.14 25.42
N ASP A 211 12.60 -7.33 26.00
CA ASP A 211 13.83 -8.14 25.98
C ASP A 211 14.21 -8.62 24.57
N VAL A 212 13.26 -8.67 23.65
CA VAL A 212 13.49 -9.06 22.25
C VAL A 212 13.94 -7.87 21.40
N GLY A 213 13.31 -6.69 21.60
CA GLY A 213 13.60 -5.49 20.81
C GLY A 213 14.84 -4.73 21.25
N PHE A 214 15.04 -4.61 22.55
CA PHE A 214 16.07 -3.77 23.17
C PHE A 214 17.11 -4.59 23.95
N SER A 215 17.63 -5.65 23.36
CA SER A 215 18.72 -6.40 23.99
C SER A 215 19.91 -5.47 24.21
N PRO A 216 20.38 -5.25 25.46
CA PRO A 216 21.56 -4.41 25.68
C PRO A 216 22.77 -5.04 24.99
N ARG A 217 23.49 -4.23 24.22
CA ARG A 217 24.79 -4.60 23.66
C ARG A 217 25.86 -4.49 24.73
#